data_f5ae5177b16b048c2e3c54c3fc89ea44
#
_entry.id   f5ae5177b16b048c2e3c54c3fc89ea44
#
_cell.length_a   1.000
_cell.length_b   1.000
_cell.length_c   1.000
_cell.angle_alpha   90.00
_cell.angle_beta   90.00
_cell.angle_gamma   90.00
#
_symmetry.space_group_name_H-M   'P 1'
#
loop_
_entity.id
_entity.type
_entity.pdbx_description
1 polymer ?
#
loop_
_entity_poly.entity_id
_entity_poly.type
_entity_poly.pdbx_seq_one_letter_code
_entity_poly.pdbx_strand_id
1 'polypeptide(L)'
;MDGSNVGISFTDSGQLLLQSRGHYLTGGYRERHFDLLKTWANTFAPQMYEVIGDRYVIYGEWMYAKHTVFYTHLEHYFLEFDMFDKEKEVFLSTAQRRELLEFMPFMKSVKVLY
;
A
#
# COMPACT_ATOMS: atom_id res chain seq x y z
N MET A 1 2.26 -1.61 18.50
CA MET A 1 1.69 -1.36 17.16
C MET A 1 2.21 -2.42 16.21
N ASP A 2 1.32 -3.18 15.66
CA ASP A 2 1.70 -4.25 14.73
C ASP A 2 1.47 -3.80 13.31
N GLY A 3 2.52 -3.85 12.51
CA GLY A 3 2.44 -3.57 11.10
C GLY A 3 2.33 -4.87 10.30
N SER A 4 1.67 -4.80 9.17
CA SER A 4 1.56 -5.93 8.25
C SER A 4 2.08 -5.53 6.89
N ASN A 5 2.87 -6.38 6.28
CA ASN A 5 3.37 -6.14 4.93
C ASN A 5 2.27 -6.42 3.92
N VAL A 6 2.05 -5.46 3.04
CA VAL A 6 0.97 -5.50 2.05
C VAL A 6 1.51 -5.10 0.69
N GLY A 7 1.03 -5.77 -0.35
CA GLY A 7 1.30 -5.39 -1.73
C GLY A 7 0.03 -4.85 -2.37
N ILE A 8 0.16 -3.75 -3.10
CA ILE A 8 -0.92 -3.13 -3.86
C ILE A 8 -0.59 -3.22 -5.33
N SER A 9 -1.49 -3.80 -6.11
CA SER A 9 -1.31 -3.90 -7.56
C SER A 9 -2.65 -3.83 -8.26
N PHE A 10 -2.63 -3.86 -9.56
CA PHE A 10 -3.84 -3.83 -10.39
C PHE A 10 -3.74 -4.86 -11.49
N THR A 11 -4.89 -5.37 -11.89
CA THR A 11 -4.97 -6.20 -13.10
C THR A 11 -4.89 -5.29 -14.33
N ASP A 12 -4.75 -5.91 -15.50
CA ASP A 12 -4.77 -5.17 -16.77
C ASP A 12 -6.10 -4.47 -17.04
N SER A 13 -7.16 -4.92 -16.38
CA SER A 13 -8.47 -4.27 -16.47
C SER A 13 -8.68 -3.17 -15.43
N GLY A 14 -7.67 -2.91 -14.57
CA GLY A 14 -7.73 -1.85 -13.58
C GLY A 14 -8.35 -2.27 -12.26
N GLN A 15 -8.49 -3.57 -12.02
CA GLN A 15 -9.02 -4.06 -10.76
C GLN A 15 -7.95 -4.04 -9.68
N LEU A 16 -8.27 -3.42 -8.55
CA LEU A 16 -7.37 -3.35 -7.40
C LEU A 16 -7.16 -4.73 -6.78
N LEU A 17 -5.89 -5.05 -6.54
CA LEU A 17 -5.50 -6.28 -5.85
C LEU A 17 -4.68 -5.91 -4.62
N LEU A 18 -5.10 -6.42 -3.47
CA LEU A 18 -4.37 -6.29 -2.22
C LEU A 18 -3.94 -7.67 -1.77
N GLN A 19 -2.68 -7.80 -1.37
CA GLN A 19 -2.17 -9.09 -0.90
C GLN A 19 -1.37 -8.93 0.38
N SER A 20 -1.39 -9.94 1.20
CA SER A 20 -0.63 -10.00 2.44
C SER A 20 -0.08 -11.39 2.60
N ARG A 21 1.23 -11.50 2.90
CA ARG A 21 1.90 -12.77 3.14
C ARG A 21 1.67 -13.80 2.04
N GLY A 22 1.72 -13.34 0.78
CA GLY A 22 1.64 -14.24 -0.35
C GLY A 22 0.24 -14.64 -0.78
N HIS A 23 -0.80 -14.09 -0.18
CA HIS A 23 -2.17 -14.34 -0.63
C HIS A 23 -2.93 -13.02 -0.80
N TYR A 24 -3.95 -13.07 -1.64
CA TYR A 24 -4.77 -11.89 -1.89
C TYR A 24 -5.81 -11.72 -0.78
N LEU A 25 -6.09 -10.45 -0.46
CA LEU A 25 -7.12 -10.11 0.52
C LEU A 25 -8.46 -10.05 -0.21
N THR A 26 -9.24 -11.11 -0.06
CA THR A 26 -10.52 -11.26 -0.78
C THR A 26 -11.73 -10.93 0.09
N GLY A 27 -11.49 -10.60 1.34
CA GLY A 27 -12.53 -10.39 2.32
C GLY A 27 -12.67 -11.58 3.24
N GLY A 28 -13.44 -11.42 4.28
CA GLY A 28 -13.71 -12.48 5.22
C GLY A 28 -13.33 -12.13 6.64
N TYR A 29 -13.66 -13.02 7.52
CA TYR A 29 -13.60 -12.81 8.95
C TYR A 29 -12.19 -12.50 9.46
N ARG A 30 -11.18 -13.20 8.93
CA ARG A 30 -9.80 -13.06 9.40
C ARG A 30 -9.10 -11.81 8.89
N GLU A 31 -9.75 -11.07 7.98
CA GLU A 31 -9.15 -9.90 7.35
C GLU A 31 -9.71 -8.60 7.88
N ARG A 32 -10.42 -8.64 9.00
CA ARG A 32 -11.07 -7.44 9.55
C ARG A 32 -10.13 -6.29 9.81
N HIS A 33 -8.92 -6.58 10.28
CA HIS A 33 -7.95 -5.52 10.56
C HIS A 33 -7.43 -4.83 9.29
N PHE A 34 -7.76 -5.39 8.13
CA PHE A 34 -7.44 -4.78 6.84
C PHE A 34 -8.59 -3.97 6.25
N ASP A 35 -9.73 -3.88 6.93
CA ASP A 35 -10.89 -3.18 6.38
C ASP A 35 -10.60 -1.72 6.08
N LEU A 36 -9.89 -1.04 6.97
CA LEU A 36 -9.50 0.35 6.75
C LEU A 36 -8.52 0.49 5.59
N LEU A 37 -7.62 -0.46 5.43
CA LEU A 37 -6.72 -0.50 4.28
C LEU A 37 -7.52 -0.62 2.98
N LYS A 38 -8.51 -1.51 2.95
CA LYS A 38 -9.34 -1.70 1.76
C LYS A 38 -10.09 -0.41 1.41
N THR A 39 -10.65 0.25 2.41
CA THR A 39 -11.34 1.52 2.22
C THR A 39 -10.39 2.59 1.69
N TRP A 40 -9.24 2.73 2.32
CA TRP A 40 -8.22 3.69 1.91
C TRP A 40 -7.76 3.43 0.48
N ALA A 41 -7.42 2.18 0.18
CA ALA A 41 -6.92 1.80 -1.13
C ALA A 41 -7.97 2.03 -2.22
N ASN A 42 -9.23 1.69 -1.94
CA ASN A 42 -10.31 1.93 -2.91
C ASN A 42 -10.56 3.40 -3.14
N THR A 43 -10.40 4.23 -2.11
CA THR A 43 -10.54 5.68 -2.24
C THR A 43 -9.56 6.25 -3.24
N PHE A 44 -8.32 5.76 -3.21
CA PHE A 44 -7.24 6.29 -4.05
C PHE A 44 -6.89 5.40 -5.24
N ALA A 45 -7.66 4.32 -5.46
CA ALA A 45 -7.39 3.38 -6.55
C ALA A 45 -7.28 4.05 -7.92
N PRO A 46 -8.19 4.96 -8.32
CA PRO A 46 -8.06 5.59 -9.64
C PRO A 46 -6.76 6.35 -9.80
N GLN A 47 -6.34 7.10 -8.78
CA GLN A 47 -5.09 7.86 -8.82
C GLN A 47 -3.88 6.93 -8.88
N MET A 48 -3.91 5.86 -8.08
CA MET A 48 -2.83 4.88 -8.11
C MET A 48 -2.71 4.20 -9.46
N TYR A 49 -3.84 3.81 -10.05
CA TYR A 49 -3.82 3.13 -11.33
C TYR A 49 -3.26 4.03 -12.43
N GLU A 50 -3.55 5.33 -12.39
CA GLU A 50 -2.97 6.28 -13.35
C GLU A 50 -1.45 6.31 -13.28
N VAL A 51 -0.88 6.10 -12.09
CA VAL A 51 0.56 6.19 -11.90
C VAL A 51 1.24 4.86 -12.15
N ILE A 52 0.74 3.79 -11.57
CA ILE A 52 1.42 2.49 -11.61
C ILE A 52 0.87 1.53 -12.67
N GLY A 53 -0.37 1.74 -13.11
CA GLY A 53 -1.02 0.83 -14.07
C GLY A 53 -1.01 -0.60 -13.55
N ASP A 54 -0.89 -1.54 -14.47
CA ASP A 54 -0.75 -2.96 -14.14
C ASP A 54 0.73 -3.40 -14.11
N ARG A 55 1.66 -2.44 -14.22
CA ARG A 55 3.09 -2.70 -14.32
C ARG A 55 3.79 -2.83 -12.99
N TYR A 56 3.44 -1.98 -12.02
CA TYR A 56 4.17 -1.91 -10.75
C TYR A 56 3.35 -2.47 -9.61
N VAL A 57 4.05 -3.02 -8.62
CA VAL A 57 3.46 -3.41 -7.34
C VAL A 57 4.04 -2.51 -6.28
N ILE A 58 3.18 -1.91 -5.47
CA ILE A 58 3.61 -1.07 -4.34
C ILE A 58 3.61 -1.94 -3.10
N TYR A 59 4.76 -2.06 -2.46
CA TYR A 59 4.89 -2.78 -1.20
C TYR A 59 5.02 -1.79 -0.07
N GLY A 60 4.36 -2.07 1.01
CA GLY A 60 4.42 -1.22 2.18
C GLY A 60 3.96 -1.94 3.42
N GLU A 61 4.00 -1.22 4.51
CA GLU A 61 3.53 -1.70 5.80
C GLU A 61 2.24 -0.99 6.15
N TRP A 62 1.21 -1.78 6.43
CA TRP A 62 -0.05 -1.25 6.92
C TRP A 62 0.02 -1.13 8.42
N MET A 63 -0.01 0.11 8.89
CA MET A 63 0.09 0.43 10.31
C MET A 63 -1.30 0.72 10.83
N TYR A 64 -1.76 -0.14 11.71
CA TYR A 64 -3.04 0.04 12.38
C TYR A 64 -2.78 0.29 13.85
N ALA A 65 -3.06 1.51 14.30
CA ALA A 65 -2.89 1.87 15.69
C ALA A 65 -4.10 1.38 16.47
N LYS A 66 -3.88 0.42 17.35
CA LYS A 66 -4.91 0.01 18.29
C LYS A 66 -5.21 1.17 19.23
N HIS A 67 -6.44 1.24 19.67
CA HIS A 67 -6.85 2.17 20.67
C HIS A 67 -5.88 2.27 21.82
N THR A 68 -5.34 3.43 22.03
CA THR A 68 -4.83 3.78 23.33
C THR A 68 -5.73 4.86 23.88
N VAL A 69 -5.82 4.91 25.18
CA VAL A 69 -6.69 5.87 25.88
C VAL A 69 -6.37 7.32 25.51
N PHE A 70 -5.17 7.53 24.99
CA PHE A 70 -4.66 8.87 24.71
C PHE A 70 -4.88 9.36 23.30
N TYR A 71 -5.37 8.49 22.39
CA TYR A 71 -5.60 8.89 21.02
C TYR A 71 -7.05 9.21 20.79
N THR A 72 -7.30 10.43 20.33
CA THR A 72 -8.63 10.86 19.94
C THR A 72 -8.94 10.50 18.49
N HIS A 73 -7.92 10.09 17.74
CA HIS A 73 -8.05 9.68 16.34
C HIS A 73 -7.48 8.30 16.14
N LEU A 74 -8.18 7.51 15.34
CA LEU A 74 -7.61 6.28 14.81
C LEU A 74 -6.66 6.68 13.70
N GLU A 75 -5.37 6.57 13.95
CA GLU A 75 -4.40 6.77 12.90
C GLU A 75 -4.08 5.44 12.26
N HIS A 76 -4.27 5.41 10.96
CA HIS A 76 -3.90 4.27 10.16
C HIS A 76 -3.12 4.79 8.97
N TYR A 77 -2.03 4.12 8.63
CA TYR A 77 -1.23 4.52 7.49
C TYR A 77 -0.79 3.32 6.70
N PHE A 78 -0.65 3.56 5.43
CA PHE A 78 0.13 2.68 4.59
C PHE A 78 1.47 3.38 4.35
N LEU A 79 2.57 2.74 4.77
CA LEU A 79 3.91 3.28 4.59
C LEU A 79 4.62 2.48 3.52
N GLU A 80 4.76 3.08 2.35
CA GLU A 80 5.44 2.46 1.22
C GLU A 80 6.93 2.30 1.52
N PHE A 81 7.49 1.14 1.22
CA PHE A 81 8.93 0.93 1.38
C PHE A 81 9.60 0.38 0.13
N ASP A 82 8.83 -0.12 -0.83
CA ASP A 82 9.43 -0.66 -2.05
C ASP A 82 8.40 -0.73 -3.16
N MET A 83 8.88 -0.79 -4.39
CA MET A 83 8.05 -1.00 -5.56
C MET A 83 8.74 -1.97 -6.50
N PHE A 84 7.96 -2.87 -7.08
CA PHE A 84 8.45 -3.88 -8.00
C PHE A 84 7.93 -3.63 -9.40
N ASP A 85 8.83 -3.66 -10.37
CA ASP A 85 8.49 -3.53 -11.79
C ASP A 85 8.27 -4.93 -12.36
N LYS A 86 7.02 -5.29 -12.61
CA LYS A 86 6.68 -6.61 -13.13
C LYS A 86 7.16 -6.84 -14.55
N GLU A 87 7.28 -5.79 -15.32
CA GLU A 87 7.74 -5.88 -16.70
C GLU A 87 9.22 -6.21 -16.79
N LYS A 88 10.03 -5.55 -15.97
CA LYS A 88 11.48 -5.76 -15.93
C LYS A 88 11.89 -6.76 -14.87
N GLU A 89 10.97 -7.17 -14.01
CA GLU A 89 11.20 -8.09 -12.91
C GLU A 89 12.31 -7.64 -11.97
N VAL A 90 12.32 -6.36 -11.65
CA VAL A 90 13.28 -5.75 -10.73
C VAL A 90 12.57 -4.79 -9.78
N PHE A 91 13.16 -4.61 -8.60
CA PHE A 91 12.72 -3.57 -7.70
C PHE A 91 13.26 -2.23 -8.14
N LEU A 92 12.46 -1.17 -7.93
CA LEU A 92 12.88 0.17 -8.30
C LEU A 92 13.91 0.71 -7.32
N SER A 93 14.78 1.56 -7.83
CA SER A 93 15.68 2.34 -6.98
C SER A 93 14.89 3.37 -6.19
N THR A 94 15.50 3.91 -5.15
CA THR A 94 14.88 4.97 -4.36
C THR A 94 14.50 6.18 -5.21
N ALA A 95 15.37 6.55 -6.15
CA ALA A 95 15.12 7.69 -7.04
C ALA A 95 13.89 7.44 -7.91
N GLN A 96 13.77 6.22 -8.48
CA GLN A 96 12.64 5.87 -9.32
C GLN A 96 11.34 5.84 -8.52
N ARG A 97 11.38 5.30 -7.29
CA ARG A 97 10.22 5.28 -6.41
C ARG A 97 9.75 6.70 -6.11
N ARG A 98 10.67 7.59 -5.81
CA ARG A 98 10.34 8.99 -5.51
C ARG A 98 9.66 9.69 -6.66
N GLU A 99 10.09 9.41 -7.89
CA GLU A 99 9.45 9.98 -9.08
C GLU A 99 7.98 9.57 -9.16
N LEU A 100 7.68 8.30 -8.92
CA LEU A 100 6.31 7.83 -8.93
C LEU A 100 5.50 8.39 -7.76
N LEU A 101 6.13 8.48 -6.59
CA LEU A 101 5.46 8.98 -5.39
C LEU A 101 5.08 10.45 -5.49
N GLU A 102 5.77 11.23 -6.32
CA GLU A 102 5.40 12.63 -6.53
C GLU A 102 3.99 12.76 -7.10
N PHE A 103 3.52 11.77 -7.85
CA PHE A 103 2.18 11.76 -8.41
C PHE A 103 1.15 11.14 -7.47
N MET A 104 1.58 10.69 -6.30
CA MET A 104 0.71 10.06 -5.30
C MET A 104 0.92 10.71 -3.93
N PRO A 105 0.50 11.99 -3.76
CA PRO A 105 0.76 12.71 -2.51
C PRO A 105 0.07 12.12 -1.28
N PHE A 106 -0.95 11.29 -1.50
CA PHE A 106 -1.60 10.55 -0.42
C PHE A 106 -0.76 9.38 0.11
N MET A 107 0.27 8.98 -0.64
CA MET A 107 1.13 7.84 -0.31
C MET A 107 2.33 8.32 0.49
N LYS A 108 2.54 7.73 1.65
CA LYS A 108 3.68 8.04 2.51
C LYS A 108 4.69 6.92 2.45
N SER A 109 5.96 7.28 2.55
CA SER A 109 7.06 6.31 2.55
C SER A 109 7.63 6.15 3.93
N VAL A 110 8.18 4.95 4.18
CA VAL A 110 8.99 4.72 5.37
C VAL A 110 10.21 5.63 5.30
N LYS A 111 10.45 6.38 6.37
CA LYS A 111 11.65 7.20 6.47
C LYS A 111 12.79 6.35 6.96
N VAL A 112 13.90 6.39 6.22
CA VAL A 112 15.12 5.75 6.67
C VAL A 112 15.87 6.77 7.51
N LEU A 113 16.06 6.43 8.77
CA LEU A 113 16.83 7.25 9.69
C LEU A 113 18.24 6.69 9.77
N TYR A 114 19.20 7.54 9.50
CA TYR A 114 20.59 7.19 9.64
C TYR A 114 21.14 7.78 10.93
#